data_45fc28340a171d05a4eb3f4ebc8166c4
#
_entry.id   45fc28340a171d05a4eb3f4ebc8166c4
#
_cell.length_a   1.000
_cell.length_b   1.000
_cell.length_c   1.000
_cell.angle_alpha   90.00
_cell.angle_beta   90.00
_cell.angle_gamma   90.00
#
_symmetry.space_group_name_H-M   'P 1'
#
loop_
_entity.id
_entity.type
_entity.pdbx_description
1 polymer ?
#
loop_
_entity_poly.entity_id
_entity_poly.type
_entity_poly.pdbx_seq_one_letter_code
_entity_poly.pdbx_strand_id
1 'polypeptide(L)'
;MLENVLITFGGGLIDCAMQVILRIALNLSEASIFKKIFIGEYSFESFYTQDFLHEHNKELIKKVKGARGTKFGTCRGINLTNPILLTKSIQFLKANNITTIIVIGGDGSSRQVAEISAAFKTLGINIIFAIPLTIDGINGGKSIGMVPAVRESIRQTENMVSTSLMTRDNGNFGVVAVELQGRNRDDIMANVLWHFIKAGKIADIPLTDMLLRVIPANIPFDESKLIKEVNSSSIPTLLLSSEGSGFNISNLKDKTYRKVRTAVVGHASQSNNMTTNADIEEYNLWIDEVSRHIISNPTDSYSLVNRNNEIMEMPIDYYAVLNPRENQVPEMDAFLIYWLKKYM
;
A
#
# COMPACT_ATOMS: atom_id res chain seq x y z
N MET A 1 24.48 -12.55 22.15
CA MET A 1 23.44 -13.00 21.18
C MET A 1 22.11 -12.83 21.89
N LEU A 2 21.20 -12.12 21.26
CA LEU A 2 19.84 -11.94 21.76
C LEU A 2 19.02 -13.23 21.62
N GLU A 3 17.88 -13.29 22.29
CA GLU A 3 16.93 -14.38 22.11
C GLU A 3 16.34 -14.37 20.68
N ASN A 4 15.20 -14.95 20.47
CA ASN A 4 14.62 -15.09 19.14
C ASN A 4 13.91 -13.82 18.67
N VAL A 5 13.86 -13.62 17.34
CA VAL A 5 13.11 -12.55 16.68
C VAL A 5 11.99 -13.15 15.82
N LEU A 6 10.84 -12.47 15.79
CA LEU A 6 9.74 -12.76 14.88
C LEU A 6 9.58 -11.63 13.86
N ILE A 7 9.64 -11.96 12.58
CA ILE A 7 9.29 -11.05 11.49
C ILE A 7 7.89 -11.39 11.02
N THR A 8 6.99 -10.43 11.05
CA THR A 8 5.63 -10.60 10.55
C THR A 8 5.20 -9.44 9.66
N PHE A 9 4.17 -9.65 8.89
CA PHE A 9 3.65 -8.62 8.00
C PHE A 9 2.13 -8.57 8.09
N GLY A 10 1.61 -7.36 8.05
CA GLY A 10 0.18 -7.10 7.99
C GLY A 10 -0.15 -6.25 6.79
N GLY A 11 -1.36 -6.43 6.22
CA GLY A 11 -1.85 -5.61 5.12
C GLY A 11 -1.92 -6.32 3.79
N GLY A 12 -1.96 -5.53 2.70
CA GLY A 12 -2.23 -6.01 1.35
C GLY A 12 -1.12 -6.89 0.75
N LEU A 13 -1.52 -7.67 -0.24
CA LEU A 13 -0.65 -8.54 -1.02
C LEU A 13 0.14 -7.69 -2.04
N ILE A 14 1.31 -7.21 -1.66
CA ILE A 14 2.20 -6.48 -2.57
C ILE A 14 3.16 -7.46 -3.24
N ASP A 15 3.42 -7.26 -4.53
CA ASP A 15 4.23 -8.17 -5.35
C ASP A 15 5.59 -8.53 -4.72
N CYS A 16 6.29 -7.54 -4.16
CA CYS A 16 7.62 -7.73 -3.56
C CYS A 16 7.62 -8.07 -2.06
N ALA A 17 6.47 -8.31 -1.42
CA ALA A 17 6.41 -8.53 0.03
C ALA A 17 7.32 -9.66 0.52
N MET A 18 7.36 -10.78 -0.19
CA MET A 18 8.23 -11.89 0.17
C MET A 18 9.71 -11.57 0.06
N GLN A 19 10.12 -10.79 -0.94
CA GLN A 19 11.50 -10.37 -1.13
C GLN A 19 11.96 -9.47 0.02
N VAL A 20 11.10 -8.54 0.46
CA VAL A 20 11.35 -7.66 1.61
C VAL A 20 11.60 -8.49 2.88
N ILE A 21 10.70 -9.41 3.20
CA ILE A 21 10.78 -10.25 4.41
C ILE A 21 12.05 -11.09 4.40
N LEU A 22 12.31 -11.79 3.29
CA LEU A 22 13.46 -12.66 3.16
C LEU A 22 14.78 -11.90 3.20
N ARG A 23 14.84 -10.68 2.65
CA ARG A 23 16.03 -9.84 2.70
C ARG A 23 16.34 -9.38 4.12
N ILE A 24 15.33 -8.93 4.88
CA ILE A 24 15.51 -8.59 6.30
C ILE A 24 15.98 -9.82 7.08
N ALA A 25 15.32 -10.97 6.91
CA ALA A 25 15.68 -12.19 7.60
C ALA A 25 17.12 -12.64 7.28
N LEU A 26 17.55 -12.50 6.02
CA LEU A 26 18.91 -12.81 5.60
C LEU A 26 19.92 -11.88 6.29
N ASN A 27 19.71 -10.57 6.22
CA ASN A 27 20.61 -9.58 6.83
C ASN A 27 20.77 -9.80 8.34
N LEU A 28 19.67 -10.09 9.04
CA LEU A 28 19.70 -10.40 10.48
C LEU A 28 20.41 -11.73 10.78
N SER A 29 20.25 -12.74 9.90
CA SER A 29 20.93 -14.02 10.02
C SER A 29 22.44 -13.87 9.82
N GLU A 30 22.88 -13.10 8.84
CA GLU A 30 24.29 -12.80 8.59
C GLU A 30 24.94 -12.04 9.76
N ALA A 31 24.22 -11.12 10.36
CA ALA A 31 24.68 -10.38 11.55
C ALA A 31 24.76 -11.24 12.82
N SER A 32 24.10 -12.39 12.84
CA SER A 32 24.14 -13.38 13.95
C SER A 32 23.82 -12.79 15.33
N ILE A 33 22.96 -11.76 15.39
CA ILE A 33 22.59 -11.09 16.66
C ILE A 33 21.50 -11.84 17.41
N PHE A 34 20.63 -12.57 16.71
CA PHE A 34 19.55 -13.38 17.26
C PHE A 34 19.89 -14.87 17.23
N LYS A 35 19.38 -15.64 18.23
CA LYS A 35 19.52 -17.10 18.26
C LYS A 35 18.76 -17.77 17.13
N LYS A 36 17.52 -17.36 16.91
CA LYS A 36 16.65 -17.82 15.84
C LYS A 36 15.84 -16.65 15.25
N ILE A 37 15.55 -16.79 13.98
CA ILE A 37 14.68 -15.88 13.25
C ILE A 37 13.45 -16.65 12.81
N PHE A 38 12.28 -16.19 13.21
CA PHE A 38 11.00 -16.75 12.79
C PHE A 38 10.29 -15.80 11.82
N ILE A 39 9.55 -16.38 10.89
CA ILE A 39 8.65 -15.66 9.98
C ILE A 39 7.22 -16.06 10.34
N GLY A 40 6.37 -15.08 10.63
CA GLY A 40 4.99 -15.27 11.00
C GLY A 40 4.07 -15.39 9.79
N GLU A 41 3.26 -16.44 9.75
CA GLU A 41 2.19 -16.63 8.78
C GLU A 41 0.88 -16.00 9.32
N TYR A 42 0.01 -15.53 8.44
CA TYR A 42 -1.26 -14.87 8.77
C TYR A 42 -1.14 -13.67 9.74
N SER A 43 -0.07 -12.86 9.56
CA SER A 43 0.09 -11.61 10.31
C SER A 43 0.12 -11.82 11.83
N PHE A 44 -0.72 -11.11 12.56
CA PHE A 44 -0.80 -11.17 14.02
C PHE A 44 -1.34 -12.50 14.59
N GLU A 45 -1.86 -13.41 13.77
CA GLU A 45 -2.21 -14.75 14.23
C GLU A 45 -0.98 -15.56 14.62
N SER A 46 0.15 -15.30 14.02
CA SER A 46 1.43 -15.91 14.38
C SER A 46 1.91 -15.57 15.80
N PHE A 47 1.29 -14.59 16.47
CA PHE A 47 1.62 -14.22 17.84
C PHE A 47 1.09 -15.21 18.88
N TYR A 48 0.17 -16.09 18.49
CA TYR A 48 -0.45 -17.05 19.42
C TYR A 48 -0.75 -18.43 18.82
N THR A 49 -0.22 -18.73 17.63
CA THR A 49 -0.45 -20.00 16.94
C THR A 49 0.85 -20.60 16.45
N GLN A 50 1.21 -21.80 16.98
CA GLN A 50 2.47 -22.46 16.68
C GLN A 50 2.63 -22.82 15.21
N ASP A 51 1.55 -23.28 14.56
CA ASP A 51 1.57 -23.70 13.17
C ASP A 51 1.89 -22.55 12.18
N PHE A 52 1.75 -21.32 12.64
CA PHE A 52 2.02 -20.09 11.88
C PHE A 52 3.41 -19.49 12.16
N LEU A 53 4.25 -20.20 12.91
CA LEU A 53 5.61 -19.76 13.24
C LEU A 53 6.62 -20.60 12.49
N HIS A 54 7.28 -20.03 11.49
CA HIS A 54 8.24 -20.72 10.63
C HIS A 54 9.66 -20.26 10.91
N GLU A 55 10.54 -21.16 11.29
CA GLU A 55 11.97 -20.85 11.46
C GLU A 55 12.61 -20.55 10.09
N HIS A 56 13.34 -19.44 9.99
CA HIS A 56 14.07 -19.03 8.80
C HIS A 56 15.25 -19.99 8.56
N ASN A 57 15.13 -20.81 7.54
CA ASN A 57 16.13 -21.80 7.15
C ASN A 57 16.14 -22.01 5.62
N LYS A 58 17.09 -22.83 5.14
CA LYS A 58 17.26 -23.10 3.71
C LYS A 58 16.02 -23.72 3.05
N GLU A 59 15.24 -24.53 3.79
CA GLU A 59 14.04 -25.17 3.27
C GLU A 59 12.92 -24.14 3.08
N LEU A 60 12.71 -23.26 4.07
CA LEU A 60 11.75 -22.17 3.97
C LEU A 60 12.10 -21.25 2.79
N ILE A 61 13.37 -20.86 2.65
CA ILE A 61 13.82 -20.02 1.53
C ILE A 61 13.52 -20.69 0.19
N LYS A 62 13.80 -21.99 0.03
CA LYS A 62 13.48 -22.73 -1.21
C LYS A 62 11.98 -22.75 -1.49
N LYS A 63 11.15 -22.95 -0.45
CA LYS A 63 9.69 -23.01 -0.56
C LYS A 63 9.08 -21.69 -1.04
N VAL A 64 9.67 -20.57 -0.68
CA VAL A 64 9.10 -19.23 -0.96
C VAL A 64 9.88 -18.42 -1.99
N LYS A 65 11.03 -18.93 -2.46
CA LYS A 65 11.85 -18.27 -3.48
C LYS A 65 11.03 -18.06 -4.77
N GLY A 66 10.98 -16.82 -5.23
CA GLY A 66 10.23 -16.44 -6.41
C GLY A 66 8.71 -16.35 -6.21
N ALA A 67 8.21 -16.55 -4.98
CA ALA A 67 6.81 -16.30 -4.68
C ALA A 67 6.49 -14.81 -4.76
N ARG A 68 5.37 -14.50 -5.39
CA ARG A 68 4.82 -13.14 -5.46
C ARG A 68 3.78 -12.92 -4.37
N GLY A 69 3.57 -11.68 -4.02
CA GLY A 69 2.66 -11.31 -2.94
C GLY A 69 3.12 -11.90 -1.60
N THR A 70 2.19 -12.28 -0.76
CA THR A 70 2.51 -12.97 0.49
C THR A 70 2.10 -14.43 0.44
N LYS A 71 3.07 -15.32 0.30
CA LYS A 71 2.81 -16.76 0.37
C LYS A 71 2.37 -17.22 1.76
N PHE A 72 2.71 -16.43 2.79
CA PHE A 72 2.33 -16.68 4.17
C PHE A 72 0.93 -16.15 4.54
N GLY A 73 0.14 -15.67 3.56
CA GLY A 73 -1.19 -15.13 3.82
C GLY A 73 -1.18 -13.85 4.66
N THR A 74 -2.33 -13.28 4.83
CA THR A 74 -2.56 -12.14 5.74
C THR A 74 -3.85 -12.37 6.49
N CYS A 75 -3.99 -11.84 7.70
CA CYS A 75 -5.23 -11.86 8.45
C CYS A 75 -5.73 -10.44 8.68
N ARG A 76 -7.05 -10.28 8.63
CA ARG A 76 -7.76 -9.04 8.95
C ARG A 76 -8.70 -9.29 10.13
N GLY A 77 -8.98 -8.24 10.90
CA GLY A 77 -9.96 -8.31 11.99
C GLY A 77 -9.43 -8.83 13.31
N ILE A 78 -8.14 -9.13 13.42
CA ILE A 78 -7.53 -9.45 14.72
C ILE A 78 -7.35 -8.16 15.51
N ASN A 79 -7.90 -8.16 16.71
CA ASN A 79 -7.71 -7.07 17.67
C ASN A 79 -6.88 -7.57 18.86
N LEU A 80 -5.58 -7.31 18.83
CA LEU A 80 -4.66 -7.68 19.91
C LEU A 80 -4.82 -6.82 21.17
N THR A 81 -5.65 -5.76 21.16
CA THR A 81 -6.00 -5.04 22.38
C THR A 81 -7.04 -5.80 23.21
N ASN A 82 -7.67 -6.83 22.64
CA ASN A 82 -8.52 -7.74 23.39
C ASN A 82 -7.68 -8.44 24.47
N PRO A 83 -8.03 -8.31 25.79
CA PRO A 83 -7.19 -8.82 26.88
C PRO A 83 -6.89 -10.32 26.80
N ILE A 84 -7.82 -11.12 26.28
CA ILE A 84 -7.66 -12.57 26.15
C ILE A 84 -6.60 -12.87 25.08
N LEU A 85 -6.72 -12.24 23.89
CA LEU A 85 -5.75 -12.42 22.80
C LEU A 85 -4.39 -11.85 23.15
N LEU A 86 -4.34 -10.69 23.80
CA LEU A 86 -3.11 -10.07 24.28
C LEU A 86 -2.37 -11.01 25.25
N THR A 87 -3.06 -11.53 26.26
CA THR A 87 -2.48 -12.46 27.25
C THR A 87 -1.96 -13.73 26.55
N LYS A 88 -2.78 -14.33 25.66
CA LYS A 88 -2.40 -15.52 24.90
C LYS A 88 -1.15 -15.26 24.05
N SER A 89 -1.10 -14.11 23.35
CA SER A 89 0.05 -13.71 22.53
C SER A 89 1.32 -13.58 23.38
N ILE A 90 1.25 -12.88 24.50
CA ILE A 90 2.40 -12.69 25.36
C ILE A 90 2.92 -14.02 25.90
N GLN A 91 2.03 -14.91 26.39
CA GLN A 91 2.41 -16.23 26.88
C GLN A 91 3.09 -17.07 25.79
N PHE A 92 2.53 -17.07 24.59
CA PHE A 92 3.06 -17.80 23.46
C PHE A 92 4.44 -17.29 23.01
N LEU A 93 4.60 -15.98 22.86
CA LEU A 93 5.85 -15.35 22.47
C LEU A 93 6.97 -15.63 23.48
N LYS A 94 6.65 -15.54 24.78
CA LYS A 94 7.59 -15.89 25.87
C LYS A 94 7.98 -17.37 25.84
N ALA A 95 7.02 -18.28 25.65
CA ALA A 95 7.30 -19.71 25.55
C ALA A 95 8.24 -20.05 24.38
N ASN A 96 8.21 -19.25 23.32
CA ASN A 96 9.11 -19.36 22.17
C ASN A 96 10.38 -18.49 22.28
N ASN A 97 10.63 -17.87 23.45
CA ASN A 97 11.75 -16.95 23.69
C ASN A 97 11.86 -15.81 22.67
N ILE A 98 10.73 -15.31 22.17
CA ILE A 98 10.69 -14.17 21.24
C ILE A 98 10.74 -12.90 22.08
N THR A 99 11.80 -12.12 21.93
CA THR A 99 12.03 -10.86 22.62
C THR A 99 11.95 -9.64 21.72
N THR A 100 11.99 -9.86 20.41
CA THR A 100 11.88 -8.79 19.42
C THR A 100 10.90 -9.20 18.34
N ILE A 101 10.01 -8.29 17.96
CA ILE A 101 9.06 -8.47 16.88
C ILE A 101 9.30 -7.37 15.84
N ILE A 102 9.47 -7.75 14.60
CA ILE A 102 9.59 -6.83 13.47
C ILE A 102 8.31 -6.91 12.66
N VAL A 103 7.59 -5.80 12.57
CA VAL A 103 6.35 -5.70 11.84
C VAL A 103 6.56 -4.90 10.56
N ILE A 104 6.12 -5.47 9.45
CA ILE A 104 6.10 -4.86 8.13
C ILE A 104 4.64 -4.75 7.73
N GLY A 105 4.18 -3.59 7.26
CA GLY A 105 2.77 -3.51 6.89
C GLY A 105 2.28 -2.10 6.60
N GLY A 106 0.98 -1.98 6.42
CA GLY A 106 0.31 -0.72 6.17
C GLY A 106 -0.16 -0.04 7.46
N ASP A 107 -1.01 0.94 7.26
CA ASP A 107 -1.60 1.79 8.27
C ASP A 107 -2.31 1.01 9.41
N GLY A 108 -3.10 -0.02 9.06
CA GLY A 108 -3.75 -0.86 10.09
C GLY A 108 -2.76 -1.57 11.01
N SER A 109 -1.63 -2.03 10.47
CA SER A 109 -0.59 -2.71 11.24
C SER A 109 0.16 -1.74 12.14
N SER A 110 0.48 -0.53 11.65
CA SER A 110 1.18 0.49 12.44
C SER A 110 0.34 0.93 13.66
N ARG A 111 -0.97 1.12 13.48
CA ARG A 111 -1.89 1.44 14.59
C ARG A 111 -1.94 0.32 15.63
N GLN A 112 -2.11 -0.92 15.17
CA GLN A 112 -2.17 -2.05 16.10
C GLN A 112 -0.87 -2.22 16.89
N VAL A 113 0.28 -2.01 16.25
CA VAL A 113 1.59 -2.02 16.91
C VAL A 113 1.67 -0.91 17.97
N ALA A 114 1.24 0.31 17.67
CA ALA A 114 1.21 1.42 18.60
C ALA A 114 0.35 1.09 19.85
N GLU A 115 -0.84 0.51 19.64
CA GLU A 115 -1.77 0.17 20.70
C GLU A 115 -1.24 -0.89 21.67
N ILE A 116 -0.46 -1.88 21.19
CA ILE A 116 0.02 -3.00 22.01
C ILE A 116 1.45 -2.82 22.55
N SER A 117 2.23 -1.91 21.99
CA SER A 117 3.67 -1.79 22.23
C SER A 117 4.00 -1.59 23.73
N ALA A 118 3.23 -0.76 24.43
CA ALA A 118 3.44 -0.51 25.86
C ALA A 118 3.28 -1.79 26.70
N ALA A 119 2.24 -2.57 26.43
CA ALA A 119 1.99 -3.84 27.13
C ALA A 119 3.09 -4.86 26.87
N PHE A 120 3.59 -4.95 25.63
CA PHE A 120 4.67 -5.86 25.25
C PHE A 120 6.01 -5.43 25.89
N LYS A 121 6.32 -4.13 25.88
CA LYS A 121 7.56 -3.58 26.46
C LYS A 121 7.67 -3.86 27.97
N THR A 122 6.58 -3.74 28.73
CA THR A 122 6.57 -4.06 30.17
C THR A 122 6.93 -5.52 30.48
N LEU A 123 6.86 -6.38 29.47
CA LEU A 123 7.09 -7.81 29.58
C LEU A 123 8.39 -8.25 28.88
N GLY A 124 9.20 -7.29 28.45
CA GLY A 124 10.50 -7.53 27.83
C GLY A 124 10.41 -7.95 26.36
N ILE A 125 9.29 -7.64 25.68
CA ILE A 125 9.13 -7.87 24.24
C ILE A 125 9.11 -6.51 23.54
N ASN A 126 10.08 -6.29 22.64
CA ASN A 126 10.18 -5.06 21.87
C ASN A 126 9.51 -5.22 20.50
N ILE A 127 8.92 -4.15 20.00
CA ILE A 127 8.28 -4.14 18.68
C ILE A 127 8.90 -3.04 17.83
N ILE A 128 9.33 -3.41 16.63
CA ILE A 128 9.87 -2.50 15.63
C ILE A 128 8.93 -2.51 14.44
N PHE A 129 8.35 -1.34 14.11
CA PHE A 129 7.65 -1.17 12.84
C PHE A 129 8.66 -0.78 11.76
N ALA A 130 9.04 -1.74 10.93
CA ALA A 130 10.22 -1.62 10.10
C ALA A 130 9.98 -0.87 8.79
N ILE A 131 8.93 -1.24 8.05
CA ILE A 131 8.69 -0.68 6.71
C ILE A 131 7.19 -0.57 6.46
N PRO A 132 6.70 0.59 6.00
CA PRO A 132 5.38 0.67 5.40
C PRO A 132 5.33 -0.13 4.09
N LEU A 133 4.61 -1.25 4.12
CA LEU A 133 4.38 -2.12 2.98
C LEU A 133 2.91 -2.04 2.60
N THR A 134 2.57 -1.13 1.70
CA THR A 134 1.20 -0.85 1.27
C THR A 134 1.20 -0.23 -0.12
N ILE A 135 0.13 -0.50 -0.89
CA ILE A 135 -0.12 0.18 -2.15
C ILE A 135 -0.60 1.61 -1.95
N ASP A 136 -1.28 1.84 -0.82
CA ASP A 136 -1.68 3.18 -0.42
C ASP A 136 -0.45 3.93 0.06
N GLY A 137 -0.29 5.17 -0.29
CA GLY A 137 0.71 6.01 0.35
C GLY A 137 0.45 6.07 1.86
N ILE A 138 1.46 6.34 2.65
CA ILE A 138 1.33 6.55 4.09
C ILE A 138 1.93 7.91 4.45
N ASN A 139 1.18 8.73 5.18
CA ASN A 139 1.71 10.02 5.62
C ASN A 139 2.92 9.80 6.53
N GLY A 140 3.91 10.68 6.39
CA GLY A 140 5.09 10.67 7.24
C GLY A 140 6.29 9.89 6.70
N GLY A 141 6.17 9.19 5.56
CA GLY A 141 7.30 8.49 4.96
C GLY A 141 6.97 7.80 3.64
N LYS A 142 7.98 7.27 2.99
CA LYS A 142 7.81 6.44 1.78
C LYS A 142 7.25 5.07 2.15
N SER A 143 6.43 4.49 1.27
CA SER A 143 5.95 3.11 1.37
C SER A 143 6.37 2.28 0.17
N ILE A 144 6.67 1.00 0.42
CA ILE A 144 6.88 0.03 -0.65
C ILE A 144 5.52 -0.39 -1.20
N GLY A 145 5.35 -0.30 -2.52
CA GLY A 145 4.13 -0.69 -3.23
C GLY A 145 3.37 0.46 -3.89
N MET A 146 3.54 1.71 -3.45
CA MET A 146 2.85 2.87 -4.03
C MET A 146 3.25 3.08 -5.51
N VAL A 147 4.53 3.03 -5.83
CA VAL A 147 5.01 3.26 -7.22
C VAL A 147 4.49 2.19 -8.18
N PRO A 148 4.57 0.89 -7.88
CA PRO A 148 3.90 -0.14 -8.67
C PRO A 148 2.39 0.06 -8.80
N ALA A 149 1.69 0.54 -7.75
CA ALA A 149 0.26 0.83 -7.79
C ALA A 149 -0.09 1.95 -8.78
N VAL A 150 0.71 3.02 -8.80
CA VAL A 150 0.57 4.12 -9.78
C VAL A 150 0.78 3.58 -11.21
N ARG A 151 1.81 2.78 -11.47
CA ARG A 151 2.07 2.18 -12.78
C ARG A 151 0.94 1.29 -13.25
N GLU A 152 0.40 0.46 -12.35
CA GLU A 152 -0.74 -0.39 -12.70
C GLU A 152 -1.98 0.43 -13.02
N SER A 153 -2.23 1.50 -12.28
CA SER A 153 -3.31 2.44 -12.56
C SER A 153 -3.15 3.11 -13.94
N ILE A 154 -1.94 3.51 -14.29
CA ILE A 154 -1.62 4.04 -15.62
C ILE A 154 -1.91 2.99 -16.69
N ARG A 155 -1.35 1.78 -16.56
CA ARG A 155 -1.51 0.69 -17.52
C ARG A 155 -2.98 0.30 -17.72
N GLN A 156 -3.76 0.18 -16.65
CA GLN A 156 -5.19 -0.14 -16.73
C GLN A 156 -5.97 0.98 -17.44
N THR A 157 -5.65 2.23 -17.13
CA THR A 157 -6.27 3.38 -17.79
C THR A 157 -5.95 3.39 -19.29
N GLU A 158 -4.70 3.21 -19.67
CA GLU A 158 -4.29 3.13 -21.08
C GLU A 158 -4.99 1.98 -21.83
N ASN A 159 -5.08 0.81 -21.21
CA ASN A 159 -5.80 -0.33 -21.79
C ASN A 159 -7.29 -0.02 -22.02
N MET A 160 -7.93 0.64 -21.06
CA MET A 160 -9.34 1.03 -21.19
C MET A 160 -9.54 2.10 -22.26
N VAL A 161 -8.64 3.06 -22.33
CA VAL A 161 -8.67 4.13 -23.35
C VAL A 161 -8.46 3.56 -24.73
N SER A 162 -7.42 2.75 -24.95
CA SER A 162 -7.10 2.16 -26.25
C SER A 162 -8.21 1.26 -26.80
N THR A 163 -8.91 0.54 -25.92
CA THR A 163 -9.93 -0.43 -26.35
C THR A 163 -11.33 0.16 -26.46
N SER A 164 -11.61 1.28 -25.81
CA SER A 164 -12.99 1.71 -25.59
C SER A 164 -13.28 3.18 -25.86
N LEU A 165 -12.31 4.08 -25.67
CA LEU A 165 -12.60 5.52 -25.69
C LEU A 165 -13.02 6.03 -27.07
N MET A 166 -12.40 5.51 -28.14
CA MET A 166 -12.70 5.91 -29.53
C MET A 166 -13.89 5.16 -30.13
N THR A 167 -14.55 4.30 -29.35
CA THR A 167 -15.76 3.60 -29.83
C THR A 167 -16.92 4.59 -29.92
N ARG A 168 -17.57 4.63 -31.09
CA ARG A 168 -18.82 5.38 -31.30
C ARG A 168 -20.04 4.47 -31.19
N ASP A 169 -21.09 4.98 -30.57
CA ASP A 169 -22.41 4.36 -30.53
C ASP A 169 -23.46 5.44 -30.84
N ASN A 170 -24.31 5.19 -31.84
CA ASN A 170 -25.28 6.15 -32.35
C ASN A 170 -24.73 7.55 -32.64
N GLY A 171 -23.52 7.61 -33.19
CA GLY A 171 -22.83 8.86 -33.52
C GLY A 171 -22.07 9.55 -32.35
N ASN A 172 -22.28 9.10 -31.13
CA ASN A 172 -21.61 9.66 -29.95
C ASN A 172 -20.39 8.84 -29.56
N PHE A 173 -19.31 9.52 -29.15
CA PHE A 173 -18.16 8.88 -28.52
C PHE A 173 -18.51 8.30 -27.15
N GLY A 174 -17.82 7.22 -26.78
CA GLY A 174 -17.96 6.58 -25.48
C GLY A 174 -17.45 7.42 -24.32
N VAL A 175 -17.80 6.97 -23.13
CA VAL A 175 -17.27 7.41 -21.84
C VAL A 175 -16.51 6.26 -21.22
N VAL A 176 -15.27 6.46 -20.86
CA VAL A 176 -14.47 5.54 -20.05
C VAL A 176 -14.37 6.13 -18.65
N ALA A 177 -14.73 5.34 -17.64
CA ALA A 177 -14.56 5.72 -16.24
C ALA A 177 -13.71 4.67 -15.52
N VAL A 178 -12.63 5.12 -14.89
CA VAL A 178 -11.68 4.28 -14.16
C VAL A 178 -11.61 4.72 -12.71
N GLU A 179 -11.95 3.80 -11.80
CA GLU A 179 -11.72 4.00 -10.37
C GLU A 179 -10.32 3.51 -10.02
N LEU A 180 -9.50 4.42 -9.53
CA LEU A 180 -8.14 4.16 -9.11
C LEU A 180 -8.13 3.66 -7.66
N GLN A 181 -7.26 2.70 -7.38
CA GLN A 181 -7.09 2.13 -6.04
C GLN A 181 -6.51 3.14 -5.05
N GLY A 182 -6.66 2.84 -3.76
CA GLY A 182 -6.17 3.67 -2.67
C GLY A 182 -7.26 4.55 -2.07
N ARG A 183 -7.97 4.00 -1.08
CA ARG A 183 -9.07 4.72 -0.43
C ARG A 183 -8.60 6.06 0.13
N ASN A 184 -9.25 7.15 -0.30
CA ASN A 184 -8.93 8.53 0.07
C ASN A 184 -7.49 8.96 -0.27
N ARG A 185 -6.85 8.32 -1.28
CA ARG A 185 -5.47 8.58 -1.69
C ARG A 185 -5.42 9.34 -3.03
N ASP A 186 -5.77 10.62 -2.98
CA ASP A 186 -5.74 11.49 -4.16
C ASP A 186 -4.32 11.73 -4.71
N ASP A 187 -3.29 11.42 -3.93
CA ASP A 187 -1.89 11.43 -4.37
C ASP A 187 -1.62 10.36 -5.45
N ILE A 188 -2.26 9.18 -5.38
CA ILE A 188 -2.18 8.19 -6.46
C ILE A 188 -2.80 8.76 -7.73
N MET A 189 -4.02 9.30 -7.64
CA MET A 189 -4.68 9.96 -8.76
C MET A 189 -3.84 11.09 -9.34
N ALA A 190 -3.27 11.95 -8.49
CA ALA A 190 -2.46 13.06 -8.90
C ALA A 190 -1.20 12.62 -9.67
N ASN A 191 -0.55 11.53 -9.24
CA ASN A 191 0.61 10.96 -9.93
C ASN A 191 0.21 10.34 -11.28
N VAL A 192 -0.92 9.64 -11.36
CA VAL A 192 -1.45 9.10 -12.62
C VAL A 192 -1.79 10.22 -13.59
N LEU A 193 -2.51 11.25 -13.12
CA LEU A 193 -2.85 12.44 -13.91
C LEU A 193 -1.60 13.16 -14.41
N TRP A 194 -0.61 13.37 -13.53
CA TRP A 194 0.65 14.01 -13.89
C TRP A 194 1.42 13.25 -14.95
N HIS A 195 1.43 11.91 -14.88
CA HIS A 195 2.04 11.09 -15.94
C HIS A 195 1.42 11.39 -17.31
N PHE A 196 0.10 11.42 -17.40
CA PHE A 196 -0.60 11.71 -18.67
C PHE A 196 -0.41 13.14 -19.15
N ILE A 197 -0.43 14.11 -18.24
CA ILE A 197 -0.17 15.52 -18.59
C ILE A 197 1.23 15.68 -19.17
N LYS A 198 2.24 15.07 -18.53
CA LYS A 198 3.62 15.11 -19.01
C LYS A 198 3.80 14.44 -20.35
N ALA A 199 3.09 13.34 -20.61
CA ALA A 199 3.10 12.65 -21.88
C ALA A 199 2.30 13.40 -22.96
N GLY A 200 1.36 14.28 -22.60
CA GLY A 200 0.45 14.98 -23.51
C GLY A 200 -0.59 14.08 -24.19
N LYS A 201 -0.64 12.81 -23.82
CA LYS A 201 -1.50 11.79 -24.44
C LYS A 201 -1.78 10.64 -23.47
N ILE A 202 -2.82 9.86 -23.80
CA ILE A 202 -3.15 8.56 -23.15
C ILE A 202 -3.40 7.55 -24.27
N ALA A 203 -2.68 6.41 -24.28
CA ALA A 203 -2.81 5.37 -25.29
C ALA A 203 -2.82 5.94 -26.74
N ASP A 204 -1.89 6.83 -27.04
CA ASP A 204 -1.72 7.54 -28.31
C ASP A 204 -2.81 8.56 -28.68
N ILE A 205 -3.81 8.78 -27.83
CA ILE A 205 -4.82 9.83 -28.03
C ILE A 205 -4.36 11.10 -27.32
N PRO A 206 -4.19 12.23 -28.04
CA PRO A 206 -3.82 13.51 -27.44
C PRO A 206 -4.84 13.95 -26.38
N LEU A 207 -4.38 14.56 -25.30
CA LEU A 207 -5.27 15.09 -24.25
C LEU A 207 -6.20 16.19 -24.77
N THR A 208 -5.82 16.89 -25.86
CA THR A 208 -6.65 17.89 -26.53
C THR A 208 -7.87 17.29 -27.22
N ASP A 209 -7.84 16.00 -27.54
CA ASP A 209 -8.85 15.30 -28.31
C ASP A 209 -9.84 14.53 -27.42
N MET A 210 -9.75 14.72 -26.11
CA MET A 210 -10.64 14.11 -25.12
C MET A 210 -11.04 15.08 -24.02
N LEU A 211 -12.22 14.85 -23.45
CA LEU A 211 -12.62 15.44 -22.18
C LEU A 211 -12.07 14.59 -21.05
N LEU A 212 -11.02 15.06 -20.36
CA LEU A 212 -10.46 14.42 -19.18
C LEU A 212 -11.00 15.12 -17.94
N ARG A 213 -11.59 14.35 -17.02
CA ARG A 213 -12.03 14.82 -15.70
C ARG A 213 -11.57 13.90 -14.61
N VAL A 214 -11.27 14.46 -13.45
CA VAL A 214 -10.87 13.73 -12.23
C VAL A 214 -11.88 13.98 -11.11
N ILE A 215 -12.08 12.96 -10.30
CA ILE A 215 -13.03 12.96 -9.18
C ILE A 215 -12.25 12.50 -7.94
N PRO A 216 -11.61 13.45 -7.24
CA PRO A 216 -10.83 13.15 -6.04
C PRO A 216 -11.74 12.78 -4.85
N ALA A 217 -11.17 12.06 -3.87
CA ALA A 217 -11.90 11.67 -2.67
C ALA A 217 -11.99 12.80 -1.64
N ASN A 218 -10.95 13.64 -1.55
CA ASN A 218 -10.82 14.64 -0.49
C ASN A 218 -11.09 16.07 -0.96
N ILE A 219 -11.44 16.26 -2.23
CA ILE A 219 -11.80 17.58 -2.78
C ILE A 219 -13.26 17.51 -3.23
N PRO A 220 -14.16 18.35 -2.68
CA PRO A 220 -15.56 18.35 -3.09
C PRO A 220 -15.73 18.59 -4.59
N PHE A 221 -16.61 17.85 -5.23
CA PHE A 221 -16.98 18.02 -6.64
C PHE A 221 -18.50 18.09 -6.81
N ASP A 222 -18.94 18.69 -7.90
CA ASP A 222 -20.35 18.77 -8.29
C ASP A 222 -20.67 17.69 -9.32
N GLU A 223 -21.30 16.60 -8.88
CA GLU A 223 -21.70 15.50 -9.74
C GLU A 223 -22.67 15.93 -10.83
N SER A 224 -23.63 16.82 -10.52
CA SER A 224 -24.64 17.26 -11.50
C SER A 224 -24.00 18.07 -12.62
N LYS A 225 -23.04 18.92 -12.28
CA LYS A 225 -22.24 19.67 -13.26
C LYS A 225 -21.41 18.74 -14.13
N LEU A 226 -20.74 17.75 -13.52
CA LEU A 226 -19.95 16.75 -14.22
C LEU A 226 -20.80 15.96 -15.24
N ILE A 227 -21.95 15.43 -14.82
CA ILE A 227 -22.85 14.67 -15.69
C ILE A 227 -23.37 15.53 -16.84
N LYS A 228 -23.73 16.80 -16.59
CA LYS A 228 -24.13 17.73 -17.64
C LYS A 228 -23.02 17.97 -18.66
N GLU A 229 -21.80 18.16 -18.21
CA GLU A 229 -20.63 18.34 -19.07
C GLU A 229 -20.34 17.09 -19.91
N VAL A 230 -20.37 15.88 -19.28
CA VAL A 230 -20.22 14.60 -19.96
C VAL A 230 -21.27 14.44 -21.05
N ASN A 231 -22.51 14.76 -20.76
CA ASN A 231 -23.62 14.63 -21.72
C ASN A 231 -23.57 15.67 -22.86
N SER A 232 -23.04 16.86 -22.61
CA SER A 232 -22.90 17.91 -23.65
C SER A 232 -21.64 17.75 -24.51
N SER A 233 -20.71 16.88 -24.11
CA SER A 233 -19.43 16.70 -24.83
C SER A 233 -19.60 15.91 -26.12
N SER A 234 -19.09 16.45 -27.23
CA SER A 234 -19.03 15.80 -28.54
C SER A 234 -17.74 14.98 -28.76
N ILE A 235 -16.80 15.01 -27.81
CA ILE A 235 -15.52 14.30 -27.89
C ILE A 235 -15.47 13.14 -26.91
N PRO A 236 -14.51 12.18 -27.09
CA PRO A 236 -14.28 11.08 -26.16
C PRO A 236 -14.10 11.59 -24.72
N THR A 237 -14.62 10.88 -23.73
CA THR A 237 -14.58 11.33 -22.33
C THR A 237 -13.92 10.29 -21.45
N LEU A 238 -12.89 10.69 -20.70
CA LEU A 238 -12.24 9.88 -19.67
C LEU A 238 -12.50 10.51 -18.29
N LEU A 239 -13.04 9.70 -17.38
CA LEU A 239 -13.21 10.03 -15.98
C LEU A 239 -12.27 9.18 -15.14
N LEU A 240 -11.46 9.81 -14.29
CA LEU A 240 -10.65 9.13 -13.29
C LEU A 240 -11.23 9.45 -11.92
N SER A 241 -11.57 8.41 -11.15
CA SER A 241 -12.15 8.54 -9.81
C SER A 241 -11.21 7.94 -8.78
N SER A 242 -10.99 8.59 -7.64
CA SER A 242 -10.33 7.97 -6.49
C SER A 242 -11.28 7.01 -5.77
N GLU A 243 -10.77 5.88 -5.29
CA GLU A 243 -11.48 5.05 -4.32
C GLU A 243 -11.84 5.90 -3.09
N GLY A 244 -13.11 5.87 -2.68
CA GLY A 244 -13.60 6.68 -1.56
C GLY A 244 -14.11 8.08 -1.93
N SER A 245 -14.10 8.48 -3.21
CA SER A 245 -14.67 9.75 -3.68
C SER A 245 -16.19 9.88 -3.47
N GLY A 246 -16.87 8.78 -3.16
CA GLY A 246 -18.33 8.73 -3.12
C GLY A 246 -18.99 8.69 -4.50
N PHE A 247 -18.24 8.85 -5.57
CA PHE A 247 -18.75 8.73 -6.94
C PHE A 247 -18.78 7.28 -7.39
N ASN A 248 -19.98 6.75 -7.60
CA ASN A 248 -20.16 5.38 -8.07
C ASN A 248 -20.10 5.32 -9.60
N ILE A 249 -18.93 4.92 -10.13
CA ILE A 249 -18.73 4.79 -11.59
C ILE A 249 -19.67 3.77 -12.24
N SER A 250 -20.14 2.76 -11.51
CA SER A 250 -21.07 1.75 -12.04
C SER A 250 -22.44 2.32 -12.34
N ASN A 251 -22.87 3.37 -11.63
CA ASN A 251 -24.15 4.05 -11.85
C ASN A 251 -24.09 5.10 -12.96
N LEU A 252 -22.90 5.37 -13.52
CA LEU A 252 -22.73 6.40 -14.54
C LEU A 252 -23.55 6.08 -15.81
N LYS A 253 -23.69 4.81 -16.17
CA LYS A 253 -24.51 4.36 -17.31
C LYS A 253 -25.98 4.78 -17.22
N ASP A 254 -26.52 4.93 -16.00
CA ASP A 254 -27.91 5.31 -15.75
C ASP A 254 -28.10 6.86 -15.75
N LYS A 255 -26.98 7.61 -15.73
CA LYS A 255 -26.94 9.08 -15.66
C LYS A 255 -26.54 9.76 -16.98
N THR A 256 -26.07 8.98 -17.96
CA THR A 256 -25.69 9.47 -19.27
C THR A 256 -26.28 8.63 -20.40
N TYR A 257 -26.66 9.28 -21.50
CA TYR A 257 -27.11 8.59 -22.70
C TYR A 257 -25.95 8.03 -23.56
N ARG A 258 -24.71 8.36 -23.18
CA ARG A 258 -23.51 7.88 -23.89
C ARG A 258 -23.14 6.48 -23.39
N LYS A 259 -22.55 5.67 -24.26
CA LYS A 259 -22.07 4.34 -23.88
C LYS A 259 -20.93 4.44 -22.89
N VAL A 260 -21.12 3.87 -21.72
CA VAL A 260 -20.13 3.88 -20.62
C VAL A 260 -19.42 2.54 -20.50
N ARG A 261 -18.11 2.60 -20.36
CA ARG A 261 -17.28 1.49 -19.94
C ARG A 261 -16.56 1.84 -18.66
N THR A 262 -16.60 0.95 -17.70
CA THR A 262 -16.01 1.15 -16.38
C THR A 262 -14.93 0.12 -16.08
N ALA A 263 -13.91 0.54 -15.35
CA ALA A 263 -12.91 -0.35 -14.76
C ALA A 263 -12.60 0.10 -13.33
N VAL A 264 -12.37 -0.87 -12.45
CA VAL A 264 -11.89 -0.64 -11.09
C VAL A 264 -10.50 -1.23 -10.99
N VAL A 265 -9.50 -0.37 -10.74
CA VAL A 265 -8.14 -0.79 -10.42
C VAL A 265 -8.10 -1.14 -8.94
N GLY A 266 -8.58 -2.34 -8.63
CA GLY A 266 -8.77 -2.78 -7.25
C GLY A 266 -7.61 -3.62 -6.71
N HIS A 267 -7.82 -4.20 -5.53
CA HIS A 267 -6.84 -5.02 -4.81
C HIS A 267 -6.30 -6.22 -5.60
N ALA A 268 -7.07 -6.74 -6.58
CA ALA A 268 -6.60 -7.83 -7.45
C ALA A 268 -5.39 -7.44 -8.32
N SER A 269 -5.15 -6.15 -8.54
CA SER A 269 -4.01 -5.65 -9.30
C SER A 269 -2.73 -5.47 -8.47
N GLN A 270 -2.79 -5.61 -7.15
CA GLN A 270 -1.65 -5.40 -6.23
C GLN A 270 -0.49 -6.39 -6.45
N SER A 271 -0.79 -7.59 -6.96
CA SER A 271 0.20 -8.63 -7.26
C SER A 271 0.62 -8.69 -8.73
N ASN A 272 0.23 -7.71 -9.54
CA ASN A 272 0.42 -7.68 -10.99
C ASN A 272 1.77 -7.12 -11.43
N ASN A 273 2.87 -7.68 -10.97
CA ASN A 273 4.19 -7.59 -11.65
C ASN A 273 4.62 -6.19 -12.16
N MET A 274 4.13 -5.12 -11.51
CA MET A 274 4.51 -3.75 -11.87
C MET A 274 5.73 -3.25 -11.09
N THR A 275 6.30 -4.11 -10.24
CA THR A 275 7.59 -3.88 -9.59
C THR A 275 8.70 -4.18 -10.58
N THR A 276 9.49 -3.18 -10.93
CA THR A 276 10.61 -3.30 -11.86
C THR A 276 11.89 -3.72 -11.12
N ASN A 277 12.91 -4.15 -11.87
CA ASN A 277 14.23 -4.41 -11.26
C ASN A 277 14.82 -3.17 -10.58
N ALA A 278 14.61 -1.97 -11.15
CA ALA A 278 15.05 -0.73 -10.53
C ALA A 278 14.34 -0.45 -9.18
N ASP A 279 13.04 -0.76 -9.09
CA ASP A 279 12.33 -0.66 -7.80
C ASP A 279 12.89 -1.66 -6.78
N ILE A 280 13.19 -2.89 -7.22
CA ILE A 280 13.77 -3.91 -6.36
C ILE A 280 15.15 -3.49 -5.85
N GLU A 281 15.97 -2.88 -6.70
CA GLU A 281 17.29 -2.35 -6.30
C GLU A 281 17.13 -1.22 -5.28
N GLU A 282 16.23 -0.25 -5.52
CA GLU A 282 15.94 0.82 -4.55
C GLU A 282 15.42 0.24 -3.23
N TYR A 283 14.50 -0.72 -3.29
CA TYR A 283 13.95 -1.36 -2.10
C TYR A 283 15.01 -2.15 -1.34
N ASN A 284 15.94 -2.81 -2.02
CA ASN A 284 17.03 -3.53 -1.38
C ASN A 284 17.95 -2.58 -0.59
N LEU A 285 18.30 -1.42 -1.16
CA LEU A 285 19.07 -0.40 -0.43
C LEU A 285 18.34 0.09 0.82
N TRP A 286 17.05 0.33 0.70
CA TRP A 286 16.22 0.71 1.83
C TRP A 286 16.14 -0.39 2.90
N ILE A 287 15.92 -1.63 2.48
CA ILE A 287 15.84 -2.79 3.40
C ILE A 287 17.16 -3.02 4.12
N ASP A 288 18.29 -2.85 3.43
CA ASP A 288 19.62 -3.01 4.03
C ASP A 288 19.88 -1.93 5.10
N GLU A 289 19.43 -0.70 4.87
CA GLU A 289 19.50 0.39 5.85
C GLU A 289 18.60 0.10 7.06
N VAL A 290 17.36 -0.29 6.83
CA VAL A 290 16.42 -0.74 7.88
C VAL A 290 17.04 -1.86 8.71
N SER A 291 17.64 -2.84 8.07
CA SER A 291 18.31 -3.96 8.76
C SER A 291 19.46 -3.47 9.63
N ARG A 292 20.27 -2.50 9.17
CA ARG A 292 21.35 -1.89 9.97
C ARG A 292 20.82 -1.19 11.22
N HIS A 293 19.72 -0.46 11.14
CA HIS A 293 19.07 0.16 12.29
C HIS A 293 18.61 -0.91 13.29
N ILE A 294 17.94 -1.97 12.81
CA ILE A 294 17.49 -3.07 13.68
C ILE A 294 18.66 -3.75 14.37
N ILE A 295 19.77 -3.99 13.65
CA ILE A 295 20.98 -4.60 14.20
C ILE A 295 21.63 -3.70 15.27
N SER A 296 21.60 -2.40 15.07
CA SER A 296 22.19 -1.41 15.98
C SER A 296 21.36 -1.19 17.24
N ASN A 297 20.02 -1.26 17.14
CA ASN A 297 19.09 -1.03 18.25
C ASN A 297 17.99 -2.09 18.30
N PRO A 298 18.31 -3.38 18.59
CA PRO A 298 17.35 -4.48 18.57
C PRO A 298 16.50 -4.59 19.83
N THR A 299 16.79 -3.81 20.87
CA THR A 299 16.22 -3.93 22.21
C THR A 299 15.29 -2.79 22.60
N ASP A 300 14.83 -1.99 21.65
CA ASP A 300 13.85 -0.94 21.89
C ASP A 300 12.64 -1.08 20.94
N SER A 301 11.60 -0.29 21.20
CA SER A 301 10.38 -0.24 20.38
C SER A 301 10.31 1.10 19.67
N TYR A 302 10.32 1.06 18.35
CA TYR A 302 10.32 2.25 17.50
C TYR A 302 9.73 1.96 16.11
N SER A 303 9.43 3.03 15.36
CA SER A 303 9.09 2.98 13.94
C SER A 303 10.26 3.45 13.09
N LEU A 304 10.57 2.77 11.99
CA LEU A 304 11.53 3.22 11.00
C LEU A 304 10.83 3.98 9.87
N VAL A 305 11.34 5.14 9.56
CA VAL A 305 10.74 6.08 8.61
C VAL A 305 11.75 6.44 7.53
N ASN A 306 11.39 6.27 6.27
CA ASN A 306 12.19 6.77 5.16
C ASN A 306 11.74 8.19 4.78
N ARG A 307 12.53 9.19 5.14
CA ARG A 307 12.35 10.59 4.73
C ARG A 307 13.55 11.03 3.90
N ASN A 308 13.30 11.55 2.72
CA ASN A 308 14.36 12.07 1.84
C ASN A 308 15.49 11.07 1.56
N ASN A 309 15.17 9.78 1.50
CA ASN A 309 16.09 8.65 1.36
C ASN A 309 16.99 8.37 2.58
N GLU A 310 16.66 8.93 3.74
CA GLU A 310 17.30 8.61 5.02
C GLU A 310 16.34 7.81 5.89
N ILE A 311 16.83 6.76 6.54
CA ILE A 311 16.06 5.98 7.52
C ILE A 311 16.28 6.59 8.90
N MET A 312 15.19 6.91 9.56
CA MET A 312 15.19 7.54 10.89
C MET A 312 14.37 6.71 11.87
N GLU A 313 14.82 6.63 13.11
CA GLU A 313 14.04 6.09 14.22
C GLU A 313 13.07 7.15 14.75
N MET A 314 11.81 6.78 14.84
CA MET A 314 10.72 7.62 15.32
C MET A 314 9.95 6.87 16.41
N PRO A 315 9.16 7.54 17.27
CA PRO A 315 8.30 6.86 18.23
C PRO A 315 7.45 5.76 17.59
N ILE A 316 7.17 4.69 18.32
CA ILE A 316 6.47 3.51 17.79
C ILE A 316 5.07 3.83 17.23
N ASP A 317 4.44 4.87 17.73
CA ASP A 317 3.12 5.37 17.31
C ASP A 317 3.18 6.39 16.16
N TYR A 318 4.36 6.70 15.64
CA TYR A 318 4.57 7.75 14.62
C TYR A 318 3.55 7.68 13.47
N TYR A 319 3.44 6.53 12.82
CA TYR A 319 2.50 6.37 11.71
C TYR A 319 1.04 6.36 12.16
N ALA A 320 0.75 5.85 13.37
CA ALA A 320 -0.61 5.83 13.91
C ALA A 320 -1.12 7.26 14.18
N VAL A 321 -0.24 8.16 14.64
CA VAL A 321 -0.55 9.58 14.87
C VAL A 321 -0.78 10.33 13.57
N LEU A 322 0.07 10.09 12.56
CA LEU A 322 -0.03 10.80 11.27
C LEU A 322 -1.14 10.27 10.35
N ASN A 323 -1.61 9.05 10.58
CA ASN A 323 -2.65 8.41 9.77
C ASN A 323 -3.84 7.98 10.63
N PRO A 324 -4.56 8.92 11.28
CA PRO A 324 -5.74 8.60 12.07
C PRO A 324 -6.85 8.02 11.19
N ARG A 325 -7.67 7.10 11.75
CA ARG A 325 -8.71 6.38 11.00
C ARG A 325 -9.71 7.29 10.29
N GLU A 326 -10.01 8.44 10.87
CA GLU A 326 -11.10 9.33 10.44
C GLU A 326 -10.64 10.40 9.42
N ASN A 327 -9.33 10.67 9.32
CA ASN A 327 -8.80 11.77 8.48
C ASN A 327 -7.54 11.35 7.71
N GLN A 328 -7.62 10.27 6.95
CA GLN A 328 -6.52 9.87 6.05
C GLN A 328 -6.48 10.78 4.81
N VAL A 329 -6.25 12.06 5.01
CA VAL A 329 -5.97 12.97 3.90
C VAL A 329 -4.47 12.93 3.63
N PRO A 330 -4.01 12.49 2.44
CA PRO A 330 -2.61 12.51 2.12
C PRO A 330 -2.07 13.93 2.11
N GLU A 331 -0.87 14.10 2.64
CA GLU A 331 -0.12 15.35 2.47
C GLU A 331 0.31 15.43 1.00
N MET A 332 -0.41 16.22 0.21
CA MET A 332 -0.11 16.41 -1.21
C MET A 332 0.63 17.73 -1.44
N ASP A 333 1.60 17.67 -2.35
CA ASP A 333 2.25 18.88 -2.86
C ASP A 333 1.21 19.84 -3.48
N ALA A 334 1.34 21.13 -3.20
CA ALA A 334 0.49 22.17 -3.75
C ALA A 334 0.40 22.14 -5.29
N PHE A 335 1.47 21.72 -5.95
CA PHE A 335 1.53 21.52 -7.38
C PHE A 335 0.57 20.41 -7.86
N LEU A 336 0.53 19.27 -7.17
CA LEU A 336 -0.39 18.17 -7.49
C LEU A 336 -1.85 18.58 -7.24
N ILE A 337 -2.10 19.31 -6.15
CA ILE A 337 -3.45 19.86 -5.84
C ILE A 337 -3.91 20.80 -6.95
N TYR A 338 -3.02 21.68 -7.46
CA TYR A 338 -3.35 22.58 -8.57
C TYR A 338 -3.83 21.80 -9.81
N TRP A 339 -3.13 20.74 -10.19
CA TRP A 339 -3.48 19.93 -11.36
C TRP A 339 -4.77 19.15 -11.16
N LEU A 340 -5.02 18.60 -9.98
CA LEU A 340 -6.31 17.96 -9.69
C LEU A 340 -7.45 18.97 -9.87
N LYS A 341 -7.36 20.15 -9.27
CA LYS A 341 -8.39 21.20 -9.39
C LYS A 341 -8.61 21.69 -10.82
N LYS A 342 -7.58 21.68 -11.66
CA LYS A 342 -7.69 22.09 -13.06
C LYS A 342 -8.52 21.12 -13.90
N TYR A 343 -8.51 19.83 -13.55
CA TYR A 343 -9.22 18.78 -14.30
C TYR A 343 -10.52 18.28 -13.61
N MET A 344 -10.89 18.84 -12.48
CA MET A 344 -12.20 18.64 -11.85
C MET A 344 -13.29 19.37 -12.65
#